data_661022263f9881d843120d9c698cce39
#
_entry.id   661022263f9881d843120d9c698cce39
#
_cell.length_a   1.000
_cell.length_b   1.000
_cell.length_c   1.000
_cell.angle_alpha   90.00
_cell.angle_beta   90.00
_cell.angle_gamma   90.00
#
_symmetry.space_group_name_H-M   'P 1'
#
loop_
_entity.id
_entity.type
_entity.pdbx_description
1 polymer ?
#
loop_
_entity_poly.entity_id
_entity_poly.type
_entity_poly.pdbx_seq_one_letter_code
_entity_poly.pdbx_strand_id
1 'polypeptide(L)'
;MSAKLKTYTLGCKVNQYETQLVREGLVGIGYSDANNDDAPADLCVINTCTITGEGDAKSRQVIRKMNRENPDARIVVMGCYATREPEAVASLPGVSEVVTDKRELPDLLGRFGVRVIPNGISGLDGRHRAYVKVQDGCLLKCSYCIIPTVRPDMFSRPQDEVIDEVRRLIGNGYREVILTGIHLGHYGVDFNQGKPKTDWVRLSSLVREICKLDGSFRVRLSSIEATEVTRESL
;
A
#
# COMPACT_ATOMS: atom_id res chain seq x y z
N MET A 1 -2.36 27.46 -11.87
CA MET A 1 -1.60 26.93 -10.72
C MET A 1 -1.86 25.44 -10.64
N SER A 2 -0.85 24.64 -10.28
CA SER A 2 -1.02 23.19 -10.07
C SER A 2 -1.88 22.93 -8.83
N ALA A 3 -2.82 22.01 -8.90
CA ALA A 3 -3.63 21.61 -7.75
C ALA A 3 -2.74 20.94 -6.68
N LYS A 4 -2.96 21.27 -5.41
CA LYS A 4 -2.15 20.81 -4.28
C LYS A 4 -2.70 19.54 -3.68
N LEU A 5 -1.82 18.55 -3.48
CA LEU A 5 -2.12 17.26 -2.87
C LEU A 5 -1.50 17.17 -1.49
N LYS A 6 -2.29 16.82 -0.48
CA LYS A 6 -1.79 16.31 0.81
C LYS A 6 -2.17 14.85 0.99
N THR A 7 -1.23 14.07 1.50
CA THR A 7 -1.48 12.66 1.84
C THR A 7 -1.19 12.41 3.31
N TYR A 8 -1.97 11.57 3.94
CA TYR A 8 -1.74 11.16 5.33
C TYR A 8 -1.95 9.65 5.48
N THR A 9 -0.99 8.99 6.12
CA THR A 9 -1.03 7.53 6.28
C THR A 9 -1.02 7.14 7.75
N LEU A 10 -1.99 6.34 8.13
CA LEU A 10 -2.01 5.60 9.38
C LEU A 10 -1.77 4.12 9.12
N GLY A 11 -1.16 3.44 10.08
CA GLY A 11 -1.03 1.98 10.07
C GLY A 11 0.31 1.45 9.55
N CYS A 12 0.24 0.37 8.79
CA CYS A 12 1.38 -0.49 8.48
C CYS A 12 2.14 -0.08 7.20
N LYS A 13 3.20 -0.84 6.88
CA LYS A 13 4.01 -0.65 5.66
C LYS A 13 3.19 -0.79 4.38
N VAL A 14 2.17 -1.68 4.39
CA VAL A 14 1.25 -1.85 3.25
C VAL A 14 0.46 -0.57 2.99
N ASN A 15 -0.10 0.05 4.04
CA ASN A 15 -0.79 1.33 3.89
C ASN A 15 0.15 2.44 3.39
N GLN A 16 1.39 2.48 3.86
CA GLN A 16 2.38 3.46 3.42
C GLN A 16 2.70 3.28 1.92
N TYR A 17 2.85 2.05 1.48
CA TYR A 17 3.03 1.73 0.06
C TYR A 17 1.84 2.18 -0.79
N GLU A 18 0.62 1.84 -0.36
CA GLU A 18 -0.62 2.19 -1.08
C GLU A 18 -0.78 3.71 -1.20
N THR A 19 -0.49 4.45 -0.14
CA THR A 19 -0.52 5.92 -0.17
C THR A 19 0.50 6.48 -1.15
N GLN A 20 1.72 5.93 -1.14
CA GLN A 20 2.77 6.37 -2.05
C GLN A 20 2.42 6.10 -3.52
N LEU A 21 1.82 4.94 -3.81
CA LEU A 21 1.35 4.60 -5.16
C LEU A 21 0.31 5.62 -5.66
N VAL A 22 -0.67 5.95 -4.82
CA VAL A 22 -1.69 6.95 -5.16
C VAL A 22 -1.05 8.34 -5.34
N ARG A 23 -0.15 8.70 -4.44
CA ARG A 23 0.56 9.99 -4.51
C ARG A 23 1.38 10.11 -5.81
N GLU A 24 2.16 9.10 -6.18
CA GLU A 24 2.94 9.12 -7.43
C GLU A 24 2.06 9.21 -8.67
N GLY A 25 0.93 8.48 -8.68
CA GLY A 25 -0.03 8.57 -9.76
C GLY A 25 -0.61 9.97 -9.95
N LEU A 26 -1.00 10.62 -8.84
CA LEU A 26 -1.56 11.98 -8.87
C LEU A 26 -0.50 13.05 -9.21
N VAL A 27 0.69 12.95 -8.64
CA VAL A 27 1.81 13.85 -8.99
C VAL A 27 2.18 13.72 -10.46
N GLY A 28 2.15 12.50 -11.01
CA GLY A 28 2.43 12.24 -12.41
C GLY A 28 1.47 12.90 -13.42
N ILE A 29 0.27 13.29 -12.97
CA ILE A 29 -0.70 14.05 -13.79
C ILE A 29 -0.76 15.54 -13.44
N GLY A 30 0.18 16.03 -12.62
CA GLY A 30 0.38 17.46 -12.39
C GLY A 30 -0.10 17.98 -11.04
N TYR A 31 -0.51 17.13 -10.08
CA TYR A 31 -0.68 17.58 -8.71
C TYR A 31 0.68 17.94 -8.10
N SER A 32 0.75 19.03 -7.35
CA SER A 32 1.93 19.38 -6.56
C SER A 32 1.81 18.78 -5.15
N ASP A 33 2.85 18.09 -4.72
CA ASP A 33 2.93 17.59 -3.35
C ASP A 33 3.06 18.74 -2.35
N ALA A 34 2.11 18.85 -1.45
CA ALA A 34 2.04 19.89 -0.42
C ALA A 34 2.12 19.32 1.01
N ASN A 35 2.65 18.12 1.21
CA ASN A 35 2.75 17.50 2.53
C ASN A 35 3.59 18.33 3.52
N ASN A 36 4.57 19.06 3.02
CA ASN A 36 5.45 19.94 3.81
C ASN A 36 5.11 21.43 3.64
N ASP A 37 3.97 21.74 3.05
CA ASP A 37 3.50 23.12 2.82
C ASP A 37 2.40 23.44 3.84
N ASP A 38 2.46 24.61 4.48
CA ASP A 38 1.43 25.09 5.40
C ASP A 38 0.17 25.57 4.65
N ALA A 39 0.27 25.82 3.34
CA ALA A 39 -0.87 26.22 2.55
C ALA A 39 -1.94 25.10 2.43
N PRO A 40 -3.24 25.46 2.36
CA PRO A 40 -4.29 24.50 2.13
C PRO A 40 -4.10 23.71 0.83
N ALA A 41 -4.55 22.45 0.84
CA ALA A 41 -4.56 21.57 -0.32
C ALA A 41 -5.92 21.62 -1.04
N ASP A 42 -5.92 21.22 -2.32
CA ASP A 42 -7.13 21.02 -3.12
C ASP A 42 -7.65 19.59 -2.99
N LEU A 43 -6.73 18.64 -2.71
CA LEU A 43 -7.04 17.24 -2.54
C LEU A 43 -6.28 16.68 -1.32
N CYS A 44 -6.99 16.00 -0.43
CA CYS A 44 -6.42 15.24 0.67
C CYS A 44 -6.73 13.76 0.50
N VAL A 45 -5.71 12.90 0.51
CA VAL A 45 -5.87 11.44 0.51
C VAL A 45 -5.42 10.88 1.86
N ILE A 46 -6.34 10.23 2.57
CA ILE A 46 -6.12 9.72 3.93
C ILE A 46 -6.23 8.21 3.93
N ASN A 47 -5.13 7.52 4.22
CA ASN A 47 -5.11 6.06 4.37
C ASN A 47 -5.21 5.70 5.86
N THR A 48 -6.27 5.00 6.21
CA THR A 48 -6.71 4.78 7.59
C THR A 48 -6.38 3.38 8.10
N CYS A 49 -6.30 3.22 9.41
CA CYS A 49 -6.03 1.95 10.10
C CYS A 49 -7.14 1.63 11.10
N THR A 50 -7.42 0.32 11.30
CA THR A 50 -8.45 -0.19 12.23
C THR A 50 -7.97 -1.39 13.06
N ILE A 51 -6.65 -1.62 13.12
CA ILE A 51 -6.12 -2.80 13.83
C ILE A 51 -6.41 -2.73 15.35
N THR A 52 -6.57 -1.53 15.87
CA THR A 52 -6.96 -1.29 17.26
C THR A 52 -8.04 -0.23 17.34
N GLY A 53 -8.85 -0.22 18.42
CA GLY A 53 -9.83 0.85 18.65
C GLY A 53 -9.20 2.25 18.74
N GLU A 54 -7.94 2.35 19.18
CA GLU A 54 -7.15 3.58 19.13
C GLU A 54 -6.85 4.00 17.69
N GLY A 55 -6.61 3.03 16.80
CA GLY A 55 -6.43 3.27 15.36
C GLY A 55 -7.66 3.92 14.73
N ASP A 56 -8.85 3.48 15.10
CA ASP A 56 -10.12 4.06 14.63
C ASP A 56 -10.29 5.50 15.13
N ALA A 57 -10.04 5.73 16.44
CA ALA A 57 -10.12 7.06 17.03
C ALA A 57 -9.16 8.04 16.35
N LYS A 58 -7.91 7.60 16.12
CA LYS A 58 -6.89 8.40 15.44
C LYS A 58 -7.24 8.66 13.98
N SER A 59 -7.83 7.66 13.30
CA SER A 59 -8.31 7.84 11.92
C SER A 59 -9.36 8.94 11.84
N ARG A 60 -10.37 8.92 12.71
CA ARG A 60 -11.38 10.00 12.78
C ARG A 60 -10.79 11.35 13.13
N GLN A 61 -9.83 11.39 14.05
CA GLN A 61 -9.14 12.63 14.44
C GLN A 61 -8.38 13.25 13.27
N VAL A 62 -7.65 12.43 12.50
CA VAL A 62 -6.89 12.89 11.33
C VAL A 62 -7.82 13.40 10.25
N ILE A 63 -8.93 12.71 9.95
CA ILE A 63 -9.91 13.17 8.96
C ILE A 63 -10.47 14.56 9.33
N ARG A 64 -10.90 14.73 10.59
CA ARG A 64 -11.38 16.03 11.08
C ARG A 64 -10.31 17.12 11.06
N LYS A 65 -9.05 16.75 11.37
CA LYS A 65 -7.92 17.68 11.30
C LYS A 65 -7.71 18.16 9.86
N MET A 66 -7.65 17.22 8.91
CA MET A 66 -7.45 17.53 7.49
C MET A 66 -8.56 18.43 6.94
N ASN A 67 -9.82 18.17 7.29
CA ASN A 67 -10.93 19.02 6.91
C ASN A 67 -10.81 20.45 7.48
N ARG A 68 -10.41 20.59 8.73
CA ARG A 68 -10.25 21.90 9.36
C ARG A 68 -9.08 22.70 8.76
N GLU A 69 -8.00 22.04 8.40
CA GLU A 69 -6.80 22.66 7.83
C GLU A 69 -6.93 22.91 6.32
N ASN A 70 -7.85 22.22 5.65
CA ASN A 70 -8.09 22.32 4.22
C ASN A 70 -9.62 22.32 3.95
N PRO A 71 -10.32 23.41 4.30
CA PRO A 71 -11.80 23.42 4.32
C PRO A 71 -12.43 23.25 2.93
N ASP A 72 -11.73 23.67 1.87
CA ASP A 72 -12.20 23.57 0.49
C ASP A 72 -11.67 22.34 -0.25
N ALA A 73 -10.86 21.51 0.42
CA ALA A 73 -10.27 20.34 -0.19
C ALA A 73 -11.29 19.21 -0.38
N ARG A 74 -11.17 18.51 -1.49
CA ARG A 74 -11.78 17.19 -1.65
C ARG A 74 -11.03 16.18 -0.77
N ILE A 75 -11.72 15.49 0.14
CA ILE A 75 -11.12 14.49 1.02
C ILE A 75 -11.52 13.09 0.56
N VAL A 76 -10.52 12.31 0.16
CA VAL A 76 -10.66 10.89 -0.17
C VAL A 76 -10.10 10.07 0.98
N VAL A 77 -10.91 9.16 1.50
CA VAL A 77 -10.50 8.27 2.60
C VAL A 77 -10.45 6.84 2.11
N MET A 78 -9.31 6.18 2.36
CA MET A 78 -9.08 4.78 2.03
C MET A 78 -8.49 4.04 3.23
N GLY A 79 -8.22 2.74 3.10
CA GLY A 79 -7.56 1.95 4.13
C GLY A 79 -8.51 1.11 4.97
N CYS A 80 -7.96 0.45 6.01
CA CYS A 80 -8.70 -0.59 6.73
C CYS A 80 -9.92 -0.07 7.50
N TYR A 81 -9.87 1.15 8.05
CA TYR A 81 -11.02 1.73 8.72
C TYR A 81 -12.12 2.13 7.74
N ALA A 82 -11.75 2.66 6.57
CA ALA A 82 -12.68 2.96 5.49
C ALA A 82 -13.40 1.69 4.96
N THR A 83 -12.70 0.56 4.91
CA THR A 83 -13.30 -0.73 4.54
C THR A 83 -14.26 -1.25 5.62
N ARG A 84 -13.88 -1.10 6.91
CA ARG A 84 -14.66 -1.64 8.02
C ARG A 84 -15.94 -0.86 8.30
N GLU A 85 -15.86 0.46 8.27
CA GLU A 85 -16.93 1.37 8.70
C GLU A 85 -17.17 2.46 7.64
N PRO A 86 -17.53 2.08 6.40
CA PRO A 86 -17.61 3.04 5.29
C PRO A 86 -18.64 4.14 5.52
N GLU A 87 -19.80 3.81 6.10
CA GLU A 87 -20.87 4.79 6.38
C GLU A 87 -20.44 5.78 7.48
N ALA A 88 -19.79 5.28 8.53
CA ALA A 88 -19.26 6.12 9.60
C ALA A 88 -18.17 7.06 9.09
N VAL A 89 -17.32 6.60 8.16
CA VAL A 89 -16.30 7.43 7.52
C VAL A 89 -16.94 8.45 6.58
N ALA A 90 -17.90 8.05 5.76
CA ALA A 90 -18.60 8.95 4.82
C ALA A 90 -19.36 10.07 5.54
N SER A 91 -19.82 9.83 6.77
CA SER A 91 -20.51 10.84 7.58
C SER A 91 -19.58 11.88 8.22
N LEU A 92 -18.25 11.70 8.15
CA LEU A 92 -17.31 12.66 8.71
C LEU A 92 -17.22 13.94 7.87
N PRO A 93 -17.01 15.11 8.51
CA PRO A 93 -16.95 16.38 7.81
C PRO A 93 -15.89 16.39 6.71
N GLY A 94 -16.26 16.90 5.53
CA GLY A 94 -15.39 17.11 4.38
C GLY A 94 -15.07 15.83 3.58
N VAL A 95 -15.47 14.65 4.03
CA VAL A 95 -15.26 13.41 3.26
C VAL A 95 -16.15 13.44 2.00
N SER A 96 -15.50 13.42 0.85
CA SER A 96 -16.15 13.42 -0.46
C SER A 96 -16.19 12.03 -1.10
N GLU A 97 -15.27 11.13 -0.71
CA GLU A 97 -15.18 9.80 -1.28
C GLU A 97 -14.56 8.82 -0.28
N VAL A 98 -15.10 7.59 -0.24
CA VAL A 98 -14.60 6.48 0.57
C VAL A 98 -14.27 5.31 -0.34
N VAL A 99 -13.00 4.88 -0.33
CA VAL A 99 -12.54 3.70 -1.08
C VAL A 99 -12.50 2.52 -0.13
N THR A 100 -13.39 1.58 -0.32
CA THR A 100 -13.56 0.41 0.56
C THR A 100 -12.71 -0.79 0.15
N ASP A 101 -12.43 -0.92 -1.14
CA ASP A 101 -11.62 -2.00 -1.71
C ASP A 101 -10.30 -1.46 -2.26
N LYS A 102 -9.17 -2.02 -1.83
CA LYS A 102 -7.82 -1.62 -2.27
C LYS A 102 -7.53 -2.02 -3.72
N ARG A 103 -8.32 -2.94 -4.29
CA ARG A 103 -8.25 -3.28 -5.72
C ARG A 103 -8.80 -2.16 -6.59
N GLU A 104 -9.62 -1.28 -6.03
CA GLU A 104 -10.14 -0.08 -6.71
C GLU A 104 -9.14 1.09 -6.78
N LEU A 105 -7.93 0.97 -6.24
CA LEU A 105 -6.93 2.05 -6.34
C LEU A 105 -6.62 2.44 -7.80
N PRO A 106 -6.52 1.51 -8.77
CA PRO A 106 -6.42 1.88 -10.18
C PRO A 106 -7.62 2.69 -10.67
N ASP A 107 -8.84 2.29 -10.30
CA ASP A 107 -10.07 3.00 -10.69
C ASP A 107 -10.15 4.37 -10.02
N LEU A 108 -9.74 4.48 -8.75
CA LEU A 108 -9.58 5.75 -8.07
C LEU A 108 -8.68 6.69 -8.86
N LEU A 109 -7.50 6.24 -9.22
CA LEU A 109 -6.53 7.01 -10.01
C LEU A 109 -7.11 7.38 -11.38
N GLY A 110 -7.82 6.45 -12.03
CA GLY A 110 -8.52 6.70 -13.30
C GLY A 110 -9.55 7.82 -13.22
N ARG A 111 -10.32 7.89 -12.11
CA ARG A 111 -11.30 8.99 -11.87
C ARG A 111 -10.64 10.36 -11.74
N PHE A 112 -9.38 10.41 -11.32
CA PHE A 112 -8.57 11.64 -11.33
C PHE A 112 -7.88 11.93 -12.66
N GLY A 113 -8.01 11.04 -13.65
CA GLY A 113 -7.42 11.22 -14.99
C GLY A 113 -6.05 10.57 -15.17
N VAL A 114 -5.61 9.74 -14.25
CA VAL A 114 -4.39 8.93 -14.42
C VAL A 114 -4.67 7.85 -15.46
N ARG A 115 -4.10 8.00 -16.66
CA ARG A 115 -4.32 7.06 -17.78
C ARG A 115 -3.43 5.84 -17.71
N VAL A 116 -2.23 6.00 -17.17
CA VAL A 116 -1.26 4.91 -16.99
C VAL A 116 -1.08 4.69 -15.50
N ILE A 117 -1.65 3.62 -15.00
CA ILE A 117 -1.54 3.27 -13.58
C ILE A 117 -0.11 2.86 -13.28
N PRO A 118 0.53 3.45 -12.27
CA PRO A 118 1.89 3.06 -11.89
C PRO A 118 1.97 1.58 -11.52
N ASN A 119 2.88 0.85 -12.16
CA ASN A 119 3.22 -0.51 -11.76
C ASN A 119 4.24 -0.47 -10.62
N GLY A 120 3.75 -0.18 -9.41
CA GLY A 120 4.57 0.03 -8.22
C GLY A 120 5.09 1.46 -8.05
N ILE A 121 5.85 1.68 -6.99
CA ILE A 121 6.39 2.98 -6.63
C ILE A 121 7.79 3.22 -7.21
N SER A 122 8.18 4.49 -7.31
CA SER A 122 9.52 4.90 -7.75
C SER A 122 10.41 5.35 -6.58
N GLY A 123 9.80 5.59 -5.42
CA GLY A 123 10.49 6.00 -4.21
C GLY A 123 9.57 6.02 -3.00
N LEU A 124 10.13 6.38 -1.86
CA LEU A 124 9.39 6.59 -0.62
C LEU A 124 10.03 7.77 0.11
N ASP A 125 9.41 8.94 -0.01
CA ASP A 125 9.98 10.21 0.42
C ASP A 125 10.41 10.22 1.89
N GLY A 126 11.54 10.88 2.13
CA GLY A 126 12.15 10.99 3.45
C GLY A 126 12.71 9.69 4.02
N ARG A 127 12.84 8.63 3.20
CA ARG A 127 13.31 7.32 3.66
C ARG A 127 14.45 6.79 2.81
N HIS A 128 15.41 6.15 3.48
CA HIS A 128 16.52 5.44 2.83
C HIS A 128 16.15 4.00 2.40
N ARG A 129 14.96 3.56 2.75
CA ARG A 129 14.42 2.22 2.47
C ARG A 129 13.09 2.33 1.76
N ALA A 130 12.91 1.55 0.72
CA ALA A 130 11.62 1.45 0.03
C ALA A 130 10.85 0.21 0.48
N TYR A 131 9.53 0.33 0.57
CA TYR A 131 8.63 -0.80 0.75
C TYR A 131 8.13 -1.27 -0.61
N VAL A 132 8.11 -2.57 -0.83
CA VAL A 132 7.50 -3.18 -2.00
C VAL A 132 6.42 -4.13 -1.52
N LYS A 133 5.18 -3.78 -1.79
CA LYS A 133 4.03 -4.64 -1.49
C LYS A 133 3.99 -5.76 -2.52
N VAL A 134 4.15 -6.99 -2.06
CA VAL A 134 4.15 -8.18 -2.94
C VAL A 134 2.89 -9.03 -2.78
N GLN A 135 2.15 -8.85 -1.67
CA GLN A 135 1.00 -9.68 -1.32
C GLN A 135 -0.01 -8.85 -0.51
N ASP A 136 -1.29 -9.16 -0.62
CA ASP A 136 -2.37 -8.58 0.18
C ASP A 136 -3.35 -9.65 0.65
N GLY A 137 -4.11 -9.33 1.71
CA GLY A 137 -5.08 -10.23 2.30
C GLY A 137 -4.47 -11.40 3.06
N CYS A 138 -5.32 -12.16 3.75
CA CYS A 138 -4.91 -13.33 4.52
C CYS A 138 -6.04 -14.37 4.55
N LEU A 139 -5.70 -15.63 4.31
CA LEU A 139 -6.64 -16.75 4.35
C LEU A 139 -6.82 -17.36 5.75
N LEU A 140 -5.97 -16.95 6.71
CA LEU A 140 -6.07 -17.43 8.09
C LEU A 140 -7.27 -16.81 8.79
N LYS A 141 -7.93 -17.61 9.63
CA LYS A 141 -9.10 -17.21 10.43
C LYS A 141 -8.74 -17.15 11.91
N CYS A 142 -7.70 -16.38 12.27
CA CYS A 142 -7.30 -16.20 13.65
C CYS A 142 -8.41 -15.49 14.42
N SER A 143 -8.79 -16.02 15.58
CA SER A 143 -9.97 -15.59 16.36
C SER A 143 -9.95 -14.12 16.78
N TYR A 144 -8.78 -13.51 16.89
CA TYR A 144 -8.57 -12.12 17.31
C TYR A 144 -8.25 -11.15 16.16
N CYS A 145 -8.14 -11.66 14.93
CA CYS A 145 -7.60 -10.88 13.83
C CYS A 145 -8.70 -10.25 12.97
N ILE A 146 -8.64 -8.93 12.80
CA ILE A 146 -9.58 -8.16 11.97
C ILE A 146 -9.25 -8.24 10.45
N ILE A 147 -8.07 -8.72 10.09
CA ILE A 147 -7.59 -8.69 8.69
C ILE A 147 -8.56 -9.38 7.72
N PRO A 148 -9.11 -10.57 8.00
CA PRO A 148 -10.05 -11.20 7.07
C PRO A 148 -11.30 -10.36 6.75
N THR A 149 -11.68 -9.44 7.66
CA THR A 149 -12.82 -8.53 7.44
C THR A 149 -12.45 -7.32 6.58
N VAL A 150 -11.24 -6.79 6.74
CA VAL A 150 -10.83 -5.52 6.10
C VAL A 150 -9.91 -5.71 4.88
N ARG A 151 -9.41 -6.93 4.67
CA ARG A 151 -8.60 -7.36 3.52
C ARG A 151 -8.94 -8.82 3.19
N PRO A 152 -10.20 -9.11 2.78
CA PRO A 152 -10.69 -10.48 2.62
C PRO A 152 -10.04 -11.22 1.46
N ASP A 153 -9.66 -10.48 0.42
CA ASP A 153 -9.12 -11.05 -0.79
C ASP A 153 -7.61 -11.19 -0.71
N MET A 154 -7.14 -12.43 -0.72
CA MET A 154 -5.73 -12.73 -0.79
C MET A 154 -5.30 -12.75 -2.26
N PHE A 155 -4.30 -11.93 -2.57
CA PHE A 155 -3.67 -11.92 -3.89
C PHE A 155 -2.18 -11.59 -3.80
N SER A 156 -1.43 -12.10 -4.75
CA SER A 156 0.00 -11.86 -4.92
C SER A 156 0.24 -11.03 -6.18
N ARG A 157 1.22 -10.15 -6.14
CA ARG A 157 1.64 -9.44 -7.36
C ARG A 157 2.51 -10.35 -8.22
N PRO A 158 2.38 -10.28 -9.56
CA PRO A 158 3.26 -11.00 -10.49
C PRO A 158 4.74 -10.76 -10.20
N GLN A 159 5.57 -11.79 -10.38
CA GLN A 159 7.00 -11.70 -10.07
C GLN A 159 7.72 -10.65 -10.91
N ASP A 160 7.42 -10.61 -12.19
CA ASP A 160 7.99 -9.66 -13.16
C ASP A 160 7.71 -8.20 -12.75
N GLU A 161 6.48 -7.90 -12.36
CA GLU A 161 6.10 -6.58 -11.86
C GLU A 161 6.89 -6.16 -10.62
N VAL A 162 7.03 -7.09 -9.67
CA VAL A 162 7.79 -6.85 -8.44
C VAL A 162 9.27 -6.65 -8.73
N ILE A 163 9.83 -7.45 -9.63
CA ILE A 163 11.24 -7.36 -10.03
C ILE A 163 11.51 -6.03 -10.73
N ASP A 164 10.63 -5.59 -11.63
CA ASP A 164 10.76 -4.32 -12.33
C ASP A 164 10.66 -3.13 -11.38
N GLU A 165 9.78 -3.18 -10.39
CA GLU A 165 9.71 -2.17 -9.33
C GLU A 165 11.00 -2.12 -8.51
N VAL A 166 11.50 -3.28 -8.06
CA VAL A 166 12.77 -3.34 -7.30
C VAL A 166 13.92 -2.79 -8.12
N ARG A 167 14.02 -3.15 -9.42
CA ARG A 167 15.04 -2.61 -10.33
C ARG A 167 14.96 -1.09 -10.43
N ARG A 168 13.76 -0.54 -10.55
CA ARG A 168 13.53 0.92 -10.59
C ARG A 168 13.97 1.57 -9.28
N LEU A 169 13.62 1.01 -8.13
CA LEU A 169 13.99 1.54 -6.82
C LEU A 169 15.53 1.53 -6.62
N ILE A 170 16.21 0.45 -7.00
CA ILE A 170 17.68 0.38 -6.96
C ILE A 170 18.28 1.44 -7.87
N GLY A 171 17.76 1.57 -9.09
CA GLY A 171 18.19 2.61 -10.04
C GLY A 171 18.01 4.02 -9.50
N ASN A 172 16.98 4.25 -8.69
CA ASN A 172 16.73 5.52 -7.99
C ASN A 172 17.57 5.70 -6.70
N GLY A 173 18.51 4.80 -6.42
CA GLY A 173 19.49 4.93 -5.34
C GLY A 173 19.10 4.28 -4.02
N TYR A 174 17.97 3.54 -3.94
CA TYR A 174 17.62 2.80 -2.74
C TYR A 174 18.61 1.65 -2.50
N ARG A 175 19.10 1.54 -1.27
CA ARG A 175 20.05 0.50 -0.85
C ARG A 175 19.43 -0.58 0.02
N GLU A 176 18.18 -0.41 0.42
CA GLU A 176 17.40 -1.43 1.13
C GLU A 176 15.97 -1.44 0.59
N VAL A 177 15.51 -2.62 0.18
CA VAL A 177 14.14 -2.87 -0.26
C VAL A 177 13.50 -3.84 0.73
N ILE A 178 12.34 -3.47 1.26
CA ILE A 178 11.60 -4.28 2.22
C ILE A 178 10.38 -4.87 1.52
N LEU A 179 10.40 -6.17 1.26
CA LEU A 179 9.23 -6.88 0.77
C LEU A 179 8.19 -6.92 1.88
N THR A 180 6.97 -6.49 1.57
CA THR A 180 5.89 -6.40 2.55
C THR A 180 4.59 -6.98 2.01
N GLY A 181 3.78 -7.50 2.91
CA GLY A 181 2.45 -8.03 2.66
C GLY A 181 1.68 -8.11 3.97
N ILE A 182 0.45 -8.53 3.88
CA ILE A 182 -0.39 -8.82 5.06
C ILE A 182 0.04 -10.14 5.70
N HIS A 183 0.26 -11.16 4.87
CA HIS A 183 0.80 -12.46 5.27
C HIS A 183 1.83 -12.90 4.23
N LEU A 184 3.06 -12.46 4.43
CA LEU A 184 4.11 -12.52 3.40
C LEU A 184 4.40 -13.94 2.91
N GLY A 185 4.32 -14.94 3.79
CA GLY A 185 4.52 -16.34 3.44
C GLY A 185 3.42 -16.94 2.55
N HIS A 186 2.25 -16.30 2.44
CA HIS A 186 1.22 -16.67 1.48
C HIS A 186 1.48 -16.17 0.06
N TYR A 187 2.59 -15.49 -0.19
CA TYR A 187 2.93 -15.08 -1.55
C TYR A 187 2.95 -16.26 -2.52
N GLY A 188 2.21 -16.15 -3.60
CA GLY A 188 2.12 -17.14 -4.66
C GLY A 188 1.06 -18.23 -4.45
N VAL A 189 0.40 -18.30 -3.30
CA VAL A 189 -0.64 -19.32 -3.06
C VAL A 189 -1.75 -19.27 -4.10
N ASP A 190 -2.19 -18.09 -4.49
CA ASP A 190 -3.19 -17.84 -5.54
C ASP A 190 -2.71 -18.28 -6.93
N PHE A 191 -1.41 -18.17 -7.22
CA PHE A 191 -0.82 -18.61 -8.49
C PHE A 191 -0.75 -20.14 -8.63
N ASN A 192 -0.80 -20.88 -7.52
CA ASN A 192 -0.50 -22.29 -7.44
C ASN A 192 -1.74 -23.19 -7.51
N GLN A 193 -2.94 -22.60 -7.59
CA GLN A 193 -4.18 -23.39 -7.68
C GLN A 193 -4.15 -24.30 -8.91
N GLY A 194 -4.36 -25.60 -8.67
CA GLY A 194 -4.35 -26.62 -9.73
C GLY A 194 -2.97 -27.02 -10.27
N LYS A 195 -1.88 -26.45 -9.75
CA LYS A 195 -0.51 -26.78 -10.20
C LYS A 195 0.15 -27.84 -9.31
N PRO A 196 1.00 -28.70 -9.88
CA PRO A 196 1.84 -29.61 -9.10
C PRO A 196 2.83 -28.79 -8.24
N LYS A 197 3.23 -29.34 -7.10
CA LYS A 197 4.11 -28.66 -6.13
C LYS A 197 5.46 -28.22 -6.70
N THR A 198 5.93 -28.91 -7.73
CA THR A 198 7.17 -28.59 -8.46
C THR A 198 7.12 -27.23 -9.15
N ASP A 199 5.93 -26.81 -9.55
CA ASP A 199 5.70 -25.59 -10.35
C ASP A 199 5.18 -24.42 -9.50
N TRP A 200 5.20 -24.60 -8.19
CA TRP A 200 4.70 -23.60 -7.29
C TRP A 200 5.62 -22.36 -7.22
N VAL A 201 5.01 -21.22 -7.45
CA VAL A 201 5.62 -19.92 -7.16
C VAL A 201 5.53 -19.67 -5.65
N ARG A 202 6.65 -19.28 -5.05
CA ARG A 202 6.76 -19.03 -3.60
C ARG A 202 7.55 -17.75 -3.35
N LEU A 203 7.45 -17.24 -2.12
CA LEU A 203 8.25 -16.10 -1.68
C LEU A 203 9.76 -16.34 -1.90
N SER A 204 10.24 -17.57 -1.63
CA SER A 204 11.65 -17.95 -1.84
C SER A 204 12.10 -17.81 -3.29
N SER A 205 11.23 -18.16 -4.25
CA SER A 205 11.53 -17.98 -5.68
C SER A 205 11.60 -16.50 -6.06
N LEU A 206 10.68 -15.68 -5.57
CA LEU A 206 10.71 -14.22 -5.78
C LEU A 206 11.99 -13.59 -5.20
N VAL A 207 12.33 -13.92 -3.97
CA VAL A 207 13.56 -13.41 -3.31
C VAL A 207 14.80 -13.80 -4.10
N ARG A 208 14.88 -15.05 -4.56
CA ARG A 208 16.00 -15.54 -5.37
C ARG A 208 16.14 -14.75 -6.67
N GLU A 209 15.04 -14.44 -7.36
CA GLU A 209 15.10 -13.63 -8.59
C GLU A 209 15.50 -12.19 -8.30
N ILE A 210 15.00 -11.60 -7.24
CA ILE A 210 15.40 -10.25 -6.82
C ILE A 210 16.89 -10.19 -6.48
N CYS A 211 17.43 -11.22 -5.80
CA CYS A 211 18.85 -11.28 -5.43
C CYS A 211 19.81 -11.45 -6.63
N LYS A 212 19.29 -11.78 -7.83
CA LYS A 212 20.08 -11.80 -9.07
C LYS A 212 20.23 -10.44 -9.74
N LEU A 213 19.50 -9.43 -9.28
CA LEU A 213 19.61 -8.08 -9.83
C LEU A 213 20.95 -7.46 -9.52
N ASP A 214 21.53 -6.79 -10.51
CA ASP A 214 22.78 -6.06 -10.35
C ASP A 214 22.62 -4.89 -9.39
N GLY A 215 23.63 -4.65 -8.58
CA GLY A 215 23.69 -3.53 -7.65
C GLY A 215 24.05 -3.94 -6.23
N SER A 216 24.44 -2.95 -5.42
CA SER A 216 24.71 -3.15 -3.99
C SER A 216 23.49 -2.73 -3.17
N PHE A 217 22.64 -3.66 -2.83
CA PHE A 217 21.42 -3.42 -2.06
C PHE A 217 21.11 -4.60 -1.13
N ARG A 218 20.20 -4.39 -0.20
CA ARG A 218 19.71 -5.40 0.74
C ARG A 218 18.24 -5.66 0.50
N VAL A 219 17.87 -6.92 0.40
CA VAL A 219 16.48 -7.37 0.50
C VAL A 219 16.17 -7.70 1.96
N ARG A 220 15.09 -7.12 2.46
CA ARG A 220 14.57 -7.42 3.78
C ARG A 220 13.14 -7.93 3.67
N LEU A 221 12.82 -8.98 4.39
CA LEU A 221 11.46 -9.45 4.55
C LEU A 221 10.82 -8.74 5.74
N SER A 222 9.55 -8.38 5.60
CA SER A 222 8.75 -7.92 6.75
C SER A 222 8.39 -9.12 7.64
N SER A 223 7.27 -9.08 8.35
CA SER A 223 6.87 -10.18 9.22
C SER A 223 6.62 -11.46 8.42
N ILE A 224 7.27 -12.56 8.82
CA ILE A 224 7.08 -13.91 8.31
C ILE A 224 6.89 -14.86 9.50
N GLU A 225 6.03 -15.85 9.38
CA GLU A 225 5.83 -16.84 10.42
C GLU A 225 6.90 -17.95 10.32
N ALA A 226 7.27 -18.50 11.48
CA ALA A 226 8.32 -19.53 11.54
C ALA A 226 7.98 -20.79 10.73
N THR A 227 6.70 -21.12 10.62
CA THR A 227 6.20 -22.27 9.83
C THR A 227 6.40 -22.12 8.32
N GLU A 228 6.64 -20.91 7.85
CA GLU A 228 6.83 -20.56 6.44
C GLU A 228 8.30 -20.50 6.03
N VAL A 229 9.19 -20.55 7.02
CA VAL A 229 10.63 -20.63 6.78
C VAL A 229 10.99 -22.07 6.41
N THR A 230 11.19 -22.32 5.14
CA THR A 230 11.59 -23.63 4.60
C THR A 230 13.09 -23.66 4.34
N ARG A 231 13.64 -24.87 4.11
CA ARG A 231 15.05 -25.03 3.68
C ARG A 231 15.36 -24.30 2.37
N GLU A 232 14.34 -24.08 1.53
CA GLU A 232 14.49 -23.34 0.26
C GLU A 232 14.55 -21.82 0.48
N SER A 233 14.11 -21.34 1.64
CA SER A 233 14.10 -19.91 2.00
C SER A 233 15.33 -19.51 2.84
N LEU A 234 16.17 -20.47 3.20
CA LEU A 234 17.46 -20.28 3.87
C LEU A 234 18.61 -20.35 2.88
#